data_677cf9348ebf775871e9e83c0e30233d
#
_entry.id   677cf9348ebf775871e9e83c0e30233d
#
_cell.length_a   1.000
_cell.length_b   1.000
_cell.length_c   1.000
_cell.angle_alpha   90.00
_cell.angle_beta   90.00
_cell.angle_gamma   90.00
#
_symmetry.space_group_name_H-M   'P 1'
#
loop_
_entity.id
_entity.type
_entity.pdbx_description
1 polymer ?
#
loop_
_entity_poly.entity_id
_entity_poly.type
_entity_poly.pdbx_seq_one_letter_code
_entity_poly.pdbx_strand_id
1 'polypeptide(L)'
;MGVALAAMCLMSAQAQRRNEIQVPNLNGYTTLKCDFHMHSVFSDGLVWPTVRVDEAYREGLDAISLTEHIEYRPHKKDIIADHNRSYELSQKQAKKLGILLIRGSEVALS
;
A
#
# COMPACT_ATOMS: atom_id res chain seq x y z
N MET A 1 32.87 -3.69 -41.88
CA MET A 1 31.63 -4.33 -41.43
C MET A 1 31.55 -4.23 -39.90
N GLY A 2 30.87 -3.22 -39.40
CA GLY A 2 30.63 -3.09 -37.97
C GLY A 2 29.48 -3.99 -37.54
N VAL A 3 29.76 -4.98 -36.70
CA VAL A 3 28.71 -5.69 -35.97
C VAL A 3 28.30 -4.76 -34.83
N ALA A 4 27.17 -4.06 -34.99
CA ALA A 4 26.57 -3.37 -33.86
C ALA A 4 26.04 -4.45 -32.90
N LEU A 5 26.78 -4.73 -31.83
CA LEU A 5 26.22 -5.41 -30.67
C LEU A 5 25.23 -4.41 -30.05
N ALA A 6 23.96 -4.56 -30.42
CA ALA A 6 22.89 -4.01 -29.61
C ALA A 6 22.93 -4.78 -28.29
N ALA A 7 23.60 -4.19 -27.29
CA ALA A 7 23.40 -4.59 -25.92
C ALA A 7 21.94 -4.28 -25.61
N MET A 8 21.04 -5.24 -25.81
CA MET A 8 19.74 -5.25 -25.19
C MET A 8 20.02 -5.30 -23.69
N CYS A 9 20.01 -4.13 -23.06
CA CYS A 9 19.74 -4.05 -21.64
C CYS A 9 18.36 -4.67 -21.43
N LEU A 10 18.34 -5.97 -21.21
CA LEU A 10 17.23 -6.60 -20.52
C LEU A 10 17.24 -5.97 -19.13
N MET A 11 16.56 -4.83 -19.03
CA MET A 11 16.04 -4.40 -17.76
C MET A 11 15.05 -5.48 -17.35
N SER A 12 15.56 -6.51 -16.68
CA SER A 12 14.71 -7.38 -15.92
C SER A 12 14.03 -6.47 -14.91
N ALA A 13 12.77 -6.13 -15.17
CA ALA A 13 11.92 -5.59 -14.14
C ALA A 13 11.96 -6.62 -13.02
N GLN A 14 12.80 -6.36 -12.01
CA GLN A 14 12.84 -7.23 -10.86
C GLN A 14 11.46 -7.14 -10.24
N ALA A 15 10.70 -8.23 -10.37
CA ALA A 15 9.44 -8.36 -9.68
C ALA A 15 9.69 -8.04 -8.20
N GLN A 16 8.90 -7.13 -7.65
CA GLN A 16 9.00 -6.70 -6.26
C GLN A 16 8.93 -7.95 -5.36
N ARG A 17 9.97 -8.17 -4.56
CA ARG A 17 10.02 -9.32 -3.67
C ARG A 17 9.01 -9.16 -2.55
N ARG A 18 8.20 -10.20 -2.37
CA ARG A 18 7.28 -10.33 -1.24
C ARG A 18 7.91 -11.20 -0.16
N ASN A 19 7.93 -10.72 1.06
CA ASN A 19 8.26 -11.54 2.23
C ASN A 19 7.08 -12.48 2.54
N GLU A 20 7.37 -13.68 2.97
CA GLU A 20 6.36 -14.64 3.43
C GLU A 20 6.34 -14.67 4.96
N ILE A 21 5.19 -14.32 5.53
CA ILE A 21 4.95 -14.41 6.97
C ILE A 21 4.38 -15.81 7.25
N GLN A 22 5.13 -16.62 7.98
CA GLN A 22 4.74 -17.99 8.31
C GLN A 22 3.82 -18.01 9.54
N VAL A 23 2.53 -18.13 9.29
CA VAL A 23 1.50 -18.27 10.31
C VAL A 23 0.64 -19.48 9.98
N PRO A 24 0.42 -20.42 10.90
CA PRO A 24 -0.39 -21.60 10.62
C PRO A 24 -1.85 -21.23 10.39
N ASN A 25 -2.49 -21.95 9.47
CA ASN A 25 -3.93 -21.90 9.32
C ASN A 25 -4.62 -22.71 10.40
N LEU A 26 -5.75 -22.22 10.89
CA LEU A 26 -6.68 -23.04 11.67
C LEU A 26 -7.43 -23.99 10.74
N ASN A 27 -7.84 -25.14 11.27
CA ASN A 27 -8.57 -26.13 10.48
C ASN A 27 -9.85 -25.51 9.86
N GLY A 28 -9.94 -25.52 8.53
CA GLY A 28 -11.06 -24.96 7.78
C GLY A 28 -10.99 -23.43 7.57
N TYR A 29 -9.94 -22.75 8.03
CA TYR A 29 -9.76 -21.30 7.87
C TYR A 29 -8.39 -20.93 7.32
N THR A 30 -8.36 -19.91 6.48
CA THR A 30 -7.12 -19.32 6.02
C THR A 30 -6.73 -18.13 6.89
N THR A 31 -5.51 -18.15 7.42
CA THR A 31 -4.99 -17.02 8.21
C THR A 31 -4.55 -15.90 7.28
N LEU A 32 -5.13 -14.72 7.43
CA LEU A 32 -4.73 -13.50 6.75
C LEU A 32 -3.85 -12.65 7.66
N LYS A 33 -2.79 -12.07 7.10
CA LYS A 33 -1.91 -11.12 7.78
C LYS A 33 -2.37 -9.73 7.40
N CYS A 34 -2.81 -8.94 8.37
CA CYS A 34 -3.49 -7.67 8.14
C CYS A 34 -2.86 -6.55 8.95
N ASP A 35 -2.87 -5.33 8.39
CA ASP A 35 -2.65 -4.10 9.12
C ASP A 35 -3.77 -3.12 8.76
N PHE A 36 -4.59 -2.79 9.75
CA PHE A 36 -5.76 -1.93 9.57
C PHE A 36 -5.59 -0.54 10.18
N HIS A 37 -4.35 -0.11 10.41
CA HIS A 37 -4.08 1.22 10.94
C HIS A 37 -2.82 1.80 10.31
N MET A 38 -3.00 2.61 9.27
CA MET A 38 -1.89 3.31 8.63
C MET A 38 -2.34 4.63 8.01
N HIS A 39 -1.39 5.53 7.86
CA HIS A 39 -1.60 6.89 7.36
C HIS A 39 -0.73 7.18 6.15
N SER A 40 -1.18 8.15 5.37
CA SER A 40 -0.44 8.71 4.25
C SER A 40 -0.36 10.24 4.37
N VAL A 41 0.15 10.90 3.34
CA VAL A 41 0.18 12.37 3.28
C VAL A 41 -1.20 13.01 3.30
N PHE A 42 -2.27 12.22 3.15
CA PHE A 42 -3.65 12.71 3.26
C PHE A 42 -4.10 12.97 4.71
N SER A 43 -3.30 12.55 5.70
CA SER A 43 -3.39 13.03 7.08
C SER A 43 -1.98 13.35 7.60
N ASP A 44 -1.43 12.59 8.52
CA ASP A 44 -0.14 12.90 9.14
C ASP A 44 1.01 11.98 8.71
N GLY A 45 0.78 11.06 7.79
CA GLY A 45 1.82 10.24 7.20
C GLY A 45 2.72 11.03 6.25
N LEU A 46 3.83 10.43 5.83
CA LEU A 46 4.88 11.08 5.04
C LEU A 46 5.03 10.49 3.64
N VAL A 47 4.22 9.49 3.28
CA VAL A 47 4.31 8.83 1.98
C VAL A 47 2.98 8.88 1.24
N TRP A 48 3.06 8.75 -0.07
CA TRP A 48 1.88 8.64 -0.93
C TRP A 48 1.13 7.33 -0.67
N PRO A 49 -0.20 7.30 -0.80
CA PRO A 49 -1.00 6.10 -0.45
C PRO A 49 -0.56 4.81 -1.15
N THR A 50 -0.21 4.88 -2.42
CA THR A 50 0.25 3.68 -3.16
C THR A 50 1.55 3.10 -2.62
N VAL A 51 2.39 3.91 -1.97
CA VAL A 51 3.60 3.44 -1.31
C VAL A 51 3.25 2.52 -0.14
N ARG A 52 2.18 2.82 0.61
CA ARG A 52 1.70 1.93 1.68
C ARG A 52 1.26 0.57 1.14
N VAL A 53 0.63 0.55 -0.03
CA VAL A 53 0.26 -0.71 -0.70
C VAL A 53 1.51 -1.50 -1.08
N ASP A 54 2.53 -0.85 -1.62
CA ASP A 54 3.79 -1.50 -1.99
C ASP A 54 4.52 -2.03 -0.76
N GLU A 55 4.56 -1.27 0.33
CA GLU A 55 5.13 -1.70 1.61
C GLU A 55 4.39 -2.93 2.14
N ALA A 56 3.06 -2.90 2.15
CA ALA A 56 2.23 -4.02 2.61
C ALA A 56 2.53 -5.30 1.81
N TYR A 57 2.65 -5.19 0.51
CA TYR A 57 3.02 -6.31 -0.35
C TYR A 57 4.40 -6.85 0.02
N ARG A 58 5.42 -5.99 0.12
CA ARG A 58 6.79 -6.40 0.48
C ARG A 58 6.88 -7.07 1.84
N GLU A 59 6.13 -6.56 2.81
CA GLU A 59 6.12 -7.10 4.18
C GLU A 59 5.33 -8.42 4.30
N GLY A 60 4.58 -8.80 3.29
CA GLY A 60 3.82 -10.06 3.30
C GLY A 60 2.40 -9.94 3.85
N LEU A 61 1.84 -8.74 3.88
CA LEU A 61 0.45 -8.52 4.30
C LEU A 61 -0.54 -8.93 3.21
N ASP A 62 -1.69 -9.41 3.61
CA ASP A 62 -2.78 -9.81 2.72
C ASP A 62 -3.87 -8.74 2.61
N ALA A 63 -4.07 -7.97 3.68
CA ALA A 63 -5.09 -6.93 3.75
C ALA A 63 -4.59 -5.71 4.55
N ILE A 64 -5.01 -4.52 4.11
CA ILE A 64 -4.70 -3.26 4.78
C ILE A 64 -5.90 -2.33 4.79
N SER A 65 -5.86 -1.35 5.70
CA SER A 65 -6.75 -0.20 5.67
C SER A 65 -5.94 1.08 5.84
N LEU A 66 -6.14 2.03 4.93
CA LEU A 66 -5.64 3.39 5.07
C LEU A 66 -6.64 4.14 5.92
N THR A 67 -6.23 4.48 7.14
CA THR A 67 -7.09 5.06 8.17
C THR A 67 -6.70 6.51 8.45
N GLU A 68 -6.83 7.36 7.44
CA GLU A 68 -6.52 8.78 7.55
C GLU A 68 -7.31 9.43 8.69
N HIS A 69 -6.66 10.35 9.39
CA HIS A 69 -7.35 11.20 10.37
C HIS A 69 -8.43 12.04 9.69
N ILE A 70 -9.58 12.16 10.31
CA ILE A 70 -10.64 13.04 9.83
C ILE A 70 -10.34 14.49 10.19
N GLU A 71 -9.97 14.75 11.42
CA GLU A 71 -9.77 16.10 11.95
C GLU A 71 -8.33 16.62 11.91
N TYR A 72 -7.34 15.72 11.92
CA TYR A 72 -5.91 16.10 11.92
C TYR A 72 -5.29 15.97 10.53
N ARG A 73 -5.06 17.10 9.88
CA ARG A 73 -4.55 17.17 8.51
C ARG A 73 -3.43 18.20 8.38
N PRO A 74 -2.22 17.84 8.85
CA PRO A 74 -1.09 18.78 8.87
C PRO A 74 -0.64 19.22 7.48
N HIS A 75 -0.94 18.44 6.43
CA HIS A 75 -0.54 18.75 5.04
C HIS A 75 -1.64 19.43 4.23
N LYS A 76 -2.71 19.91 4.84
CA LYS A 76 -3.90 20.45 4.16
C LYS A 76 -3.64 21.66 3.24
N LYS A 77 -2.51 22.33 3.38
CA LYS A 77 -2.10 23.42 2.48
C LYS A 77 -1.80 22.92 1.07
N ASP A 78 -1.26 21.72 0.96
CA ASP A 78 -0.75 21.17 -0.29
C ASP A 78 -1.50 19.92 -0.72
N ILE A 79 -2.13 19.23 0.22
CA ILE A 79 -2.85 17.97 0.00
C ILE A 79 -4.34 18.17 0.29
N ILE A 80 -5.19 17.77 -0.65
CA ILE A 80 -6.64 17.86 -0.48
C ILE A 80 -7.10 17.12 0.78
N ALA A 81 -7.98 17.76 1.56
CA ALA A 81 -8.53 17.21 2.79
C ALA A 81 -9.74 16.31 2.49
N ASP A 82 -9.49 15.17 1.87
CA ASP A 82 -10.48 14.16 1.55
C ASP A 82 -10.01 12.80 2.08
N HIS A 83 -10.65 12.29 3.13
CA HIS A 83 -10.27 11.04 3.77
C HIS A 83 -10.57 9.78 2.92
N ASN A 84 -11.37 9.89 1.88
CA ASN A 84 -11.59 8.81 0.92
C ASN A 84 -10.52 8.74 -0.16
N ARG A 85 -9.79 9.83 -0.37
CA ARG A 85 -8.89 9.94 -1.52
C ARG A 85 -7.74 8.95 -1.49
N SER A 86 -7.16 8.69 -0.34
CA SER A 86 -6.09 7.69 -0.19
C SER A 86 -6.56 6.30 -0.60
N TYR A 87 -7.76 5.91 -0.21
CA TYR A 87 -8.38 4.66 -0.63
C TYR A 87 -8.57 4.62 -2.15
N GLU A 88 -9.18 5.64 -2.75
CA GLU A 88 -9.44 5.71 -4.19
C GLU A 88 -8.15 5.61 -5.02
N LEU A 89 -7.11 6.34 -4.63
CA LEU A 89 -5.82 6.31 -5.30
C LEU A 89 -5.11 4.96 -5.21
N SER A 90 -5.38 4.20 -4.18
CA SER A 90 -4.70 2.94 -3.88
C SER A 90 -5.40 1.71 -4.45
N GLN A 91 -6.66 1.82 -4.89
CA GLN A 91 -7.46 0.68 -5.35
C GLN A 91 -6.80 -0.10 -6.49
N LYS A 92 -6.32 0.61 -7.50
CA LYS A 92 -5.70 -0.03 -8.68
C LYS A 92 -4.43 -0.78 -8.30
N GLN A 93 -3.57 -0.18 -7.50
CA GLN A 93 -2.31 -0.78 -7.06
C GLN A 93 -2.57 -1.99 -6.14
N ALA A 94 -3.50 -1.86 -5.21
CA ALA A 94 -3.88 -2.96 -4.32
C ALA A 94 -4.40 -4.16 -5.12
N LYS A 95 -5.28 -3.92 -6.08
CA LYS A 95 -5.80 -4.98 -6.96
C LYS A 95 -4.69 -5.64 -7.75
N LYS A 96 -3.76 -4.87 -8.32
CA LYS A 96 -2.62 -5.38 -9.07
C LYS A 96 -1.73 -6.31 -8.24
N LEU A 97 -1.51 -5.96 -6.97
CA LEU A 97 -0.65 -6.72 -6.05
C LEU A 97 -1.39 -7.80 -5.25
N GLY A 98 -2.70 -7.93 -5.43
CA GLY A 98 -3.51 -8.89 -4.68
C GLY A 98 -3.68 -8.56 -3.21
N ILE A 99 -3.58 -7.28 -2.83
CA ILE A 99 -3.82 -6.78 -1.47
C ILE A 99 -5.29 -6.41 -1.34
N LEU A 100 -5.96 -6.95 -0.32
CA LEU A 100 -7.32 -6.55 0.03
C LEU A 100 -7.26 -5.17 0.71
N LEU A 101 -7.83 -4.17 0.07
CA LEU A 101 -7.88 -2.80 0.58
C LEU A 101 -9.26 -2.52 1.18
N ILE A 102 -9.29 -2.19 2.46
CA ILE A 102 -10.51 -1.94 3.22
C ILE A 102 -10.61 -0.44 3.52
N ARG A 103 -11.82 0.13 3.39
CA ARG A 103 -12.08 1.51 3.78
C ARG A 103 -11.98 1.67 5.29
N GLY A 104 -11.33 2.74 5.73
CA GLY A 104 -11.21 3.05 7.14
C GLY A 104 -10.94 4.53 7.36
N SER A 105 -11.07 4.96 8.59
CA SER A 105 -10.75 6.31 9.04
C SER A 105 -10.35 6.27 10.51
N GLU A 106 -9.51 7.21 10.93
CA GLU A 106 -9.24 7.42 12.34
C GLU A 106 -9.95 8.69 12.82
N VAL A 107 -10.73 8.55 13.88
CA VAL A 107 -11.41 9.64 14.56
C VAL A 107 -10.77 9.80 15.94
N ALA A 108 -10.12 10.92 16.17
CA ALA A 108 -9.59 11.26 17.48
C ALA A 108 -10.59 12.16 18.21
N LEU A 109 -11.09 11.67 19.34
CA LEU A 109 -11.91 12.48 20.24
C LEU A 109 -10.99 13.20 21.24
N SER A 110 -11.02 14.50 21.19
CA SER A 110 -10.29 15.33 22.16
C SER A 110 -11.09 15.50 23.44
#